data_1be7d3719d8ca2f80b2221870a0e3cf2
#
_entry.id   1be7d3719d8ca2f80b2221870a0e3cf2
#
_cell.length_a   1.000
_cell.length_b   1.000
_cell.length_c   1.000
_cell.angle_alpha   90.00
_cell.angle_beta   90.00
_cell.angle_gamma   90.00
#
_symmetry.space_group_name_H-M   'P 1'
#
loop_
_entity.id
_entity.type
_entity.pdbx_description
1 polymer ?
#
loop_
_entity_poly.entity_id
_entity_poly.type
_entity_poly.pdbx_seq_one_letter_code
_entity_poly.pdbx_strand_id
1 'polypeptide(L)'
;MKKLITAVLSILLLSGNAYSQKIKLIIDAGHGGKDPGAKSKAGDKESDLTLMMAETLQKIAQENNIETVMTRTKKDQTLTHEQRSGYKPEAGYKAYYISLHMDKDKNASTRGNKLYYNTKAVNSGVSVKLADRISSGLERINGNKSKKEDSEAIILKRNTIPSVMVYYGYATNLQDVKMAKDPAYQREISMLIIRTILETRY
;
A
#
# COMPACT_ATOMS: atom_id res chain seq x y z
N MET A 1 18.68 62.42 36.39
CA MET A 1 19.42 61.49 35.53
C MET A 1 18.68 60.15 35.54
N LYS A 2 17.88 59.91 34.51
CA LYS A 2 17.10 58.67 34.39
C LYS A 2 17.96 57.62 33.64
N LYS A 3 18.29 56.51 34.31
CA LYS A 3 19.01 55.41 33.68
C LYS A 3 17.97 54.58 32.89
N LEU A 4 18.13 54.56 31.56
CA LEU A 4 17.35 53.71 30.66
C LEU A 4 17.96 52.30 30.73
N ILE A 5 17.22 51.35 31.26
CA ILE A 5 17.59 49.94 31.27
C ILE A 5 17.02 49.34 29.98
N THR A 6 17.89 49.11 29.01
CA THR A 6 17.56 48.43 27.75
C THR A 6 17.57 46.92 28.05
N ALA A 7 16.41 46.33 28.19
CA ALA A 7 16.28 44.89 28.26
C ALA A 7 16.40 44.31 26.83
N VAL A 8 17.54 43.71 26.53
CA VAL A 8 17.73 42.92 25.30
C VAL A 8 17.01 41.58 25.48
N LEU A 9 15.83 41.47 24.91
CA LEU A 9 15.08 40.23 24.86
C LEU A 9 15.70 39.31 23.80
N SER A 10 16.62 38.45 24.21
CA SER A 10 17.18 37.41 23.34
C SER A 10 16.10 36.37 23.03
N ILE A 11 15.41 36.55 21.90
CA ILE A 11 14.53 35.50 21.36
C ILE A 11 15.45 34.40 20.82
N LEU A 12 15.69 33.37 21.64
CA LEU A 12 16.22 32.10 21.16
C LEU A 12 15.17 31.49 20.23
N LEU A 13 15.34 31.70 18.93
CA LEU A 13 14.68 30.92 17.91
C LEU A 13 15.22 29.49 18.03
N LEU A 14 14.58 28.68 18.87
CA LEU A 14 14.68 27.24 18.81
C LEU A 14 14.07 26.82 17.48
N SER A 15 14.83 26.95 16.40
CA SER A 15 14.58 26.24 15.16
C SER A 15 14.76 24.75 15.45
N GLY A 16 13.74 24.17 16.10
CA GLY A 16 13.60 22.75 16.17
C GLY A 16 13.50 22.25 14.74
N ASN A 17 14.61 21.70 14.23
CA ASN A 17 14.55 20.88 13.04
C ASN A 17 13.57 19.76 13.35
N ALA A 18 12.30 19.97 13.06
CA ALA A 18 11.33 18.89 12.96
C ALA A 18 11.82 18.03 11.80
N TYR A 19 12.70 17.08 12.11
CA TYR A 19 13.06 16.03 11.16
C TYR A 19 11.73 15.31 10.83
N SER A 20 11.08 15.77 9.75
CA SER A 20 9.96 15.02 9.20
C SER A 20 10.50 13.64 8.85
N GLN A 21 10.04 12.62 9.56
CA GLN A 21 10.44 11.25 9.27
C GLN A 21 10.13 10.97 7.81
N LYS A 22 11.12 10.44 7.09
CA LYS A 22 10.94 10.01 5.70
C LYS A 22 9.91 8.89 5.64
N ILE A 23 9.21 8.81 4.54
CA ILE A 23 8.28 7.70 4.31
C ILE A 23 8.98 6.64 3.49
N LYS A 24 8.82 5.37 3.91
CA LYS A 24 9.26 4.18 3.17
C LYS A 24 8.04 3.31 2.88
N LEU A 25 7.82 2.99 1.61
CA LEU A 25 6.74 2.11 1.18
C LEU A 25 7.30 0.78 0.68
N ILE A 26 6.96 -0.29 1.37
CA ILE A 26 7.20 -1.66 0.92
C ILE A 26 6.01 -2.06 0.05
N ILE A 27 6.29 -2.37 -1.21
CA ILE A 27 5.30 -2.76 -2.21
C ILE A 27 5.48 -4.24 -2.50
N ASP A 28 4.46 -5.01 -2.18
CA ASP A 28 4.44 -6.44 -2.40
C ASP A 28 3.54 -6.77 -3.60
N ALA A 29 4.15 -7.16 -4.70
CA ALA A 29 3.43 -7.69 -5.84
C ALA A 29 3.06 -9.15 -5.61
N GLY A 30 1.77 -9.45 -5.42
CA GLY A 30 1.25 -10.78 -5.13
C GLY A 30 1.72 -11.83 -6.13
N HIS A 31 1.97 -13.08 -5.64
CA HIS A 31 2.39 -14.22 -6.48
C HIS A 31 3.73 -14.02 -7.18
N GLY A 32 3.99 -14.72 -8.29
CA GLY A 32 5.20 -14.57 -9.11
C GLY A 32 5.90 -15.90 -9.43
N GLY A 33 6.60 -15.95 -10.54
CA GLY A 33 7.35 -17.11 -10.99
C GLY A 33 6.48 -18.36 -11.14
N LYS A 34 6.72 -19.38 -10.33
CA LYS A 34 5.97 -20.64 -10.34
C LYS A 34 4.54 -20.51 -9.81
N ASP A 35 4.23 -19.47 -9.07
CA ASP A 35 2.89 -19.17 -8.55
C ASP A 35 2.21 -18.09 -9.42
N PRO A 36 1.34 -18.45 -10.36
CA PRO A 36 0.65 -17.49 -11.21
C PRO A 36 -0.49 -16.74 -10.49
N GLY A 37 -0.89 -17.16 -9.29
CA GLY A 37 -2.12 -16.72 -8.66
C GLY A 37 -3.37 -17.16 -9.44
N ALA A 38 -4.44 -16.38 -9.34
CA ALA A 38 -5.65 -16.58 -10.14
C ALA A 38 -5.39 -16.31 -11.62
N LYS A 39 -6.21 -16.95 -12.48
CA LYS A 39 -6.12 -16.77 -13.94
C LYS A 39 -7.46 -16.34 -14.51
N SER A 40 -7.42 -15.40 -15.45
CA SER A 40 -8.59 -15.03 -16.24
C SER A 40 -8.92 -16.12 -17.28
N LYS A 41 -10.14 -16.10 -17.80
CA LYS A 41 -10.53 -16.95 -18.94
C LYS A 41 -9.67 -16.67 -20.21
N ALA A 42 -9.12 -15.46 -20.33
CA ALA A 42 -8.25 -15.06 -21.43
C ALA A 42 -6.77 -15.43 -21.19
N GLY A 43 -6.45 -16.07 -20.05
CA GLY A 43 -5.09 -16.50 -19.72
C GLY A 43 -4.25 -15.49 -18.96
N ASP A 44 -4.80 -14.30 -18.62
CA ASP A 44 -4.07 -13.33 -17.79
C ASP A 44 -3.81 -13.93 -16.41
N LYS A 45 -2.61 -13.74 -15.91
CA LYS A 45 -2.18 -14.21 -14.59
C LYS A 45 -2.28 -13.08 -13.57
N GLU A 46 -2.80 -13.36 -12.38
CA GLU A 46 -2.79 -12.40 -11.28
C GLU A 46 -1.37 -11.87 -11.02
N SER A 47 -0.36 -12.74 -11.04
CA SER A 47 1.03 -12.36 -10.85
C SER A 47 1.55 -11.30 -11.84
N ASP A 48 1.09 -11.30 -13.09
CA ASP A 48 1.46 -10.28 -14.06
C ASP A 48 0.75 -8.96 -13.77
N LEU A 49 -0.55 -9.02 -13.44
CA LEU A 49 -1.37 -7.85 -13.13
C LEU A 49 -0.89 -7.14 -11.87
N THR A 50 -0.53 -7.91 -10.83
CA THR A 50 -0.02 -7.35 -9.58
C THR A 50 1.36 -6.71 -9.74
N LEU A 51 2.22 -7.28 -10.59
CA LEU A 51 3.51 -6.65 -10.89
C LEU A 51 3.34 -5.31 -11.63
N MET A 52 2.49 -5.26 -12.66
CA MET A 52 2.18 -4.01 -13.38
C MET A 52 1.67 -2.92 -12.44
N MET A 53 0.74 -3.27 -11.53
CA MET A 53 0.21 -2.34 -10.53
C MET A 53 1.31 -1.89 -9.56
N ALA A 54 2.17 -2.81 -9.11
CA ALA A 54 3.27 -2.52 -8.19
C ALA A 54 4.32 -1.58 -8.80
N GLU A 55 4.66 -1.77 -10.08
CA GLU A 55 5.56 -0.90 -10.83
C GLU A 55 4.98 0.51 -10.97
N THR A 56 3.69 0.62 -11.26
CA THR A 56 2.99 1.92 -11.31
C THR A 56 2.97 2.59 -9.93
N LEU A 57 2.66 1.84 -8.87
CA LEU A 57 2.66 2.35 -7.51
C LEU A 57 4.07 2.83 -7.09
N GLN A 58 5.11 2.08 -7.45
CA GLN A 58 6.50 2.46 -7.19
C GLN A 58 6.83 3.79 -7.86
N LYS A 59 6.52 3.93 -9.14
CA LYS A 59 6.76 5.17 -9.90
C LYS A 59 6.07 6.36 -9.23
N ILE A 60 4.78 6.24 -8.90
CA ILE A 60 4.00 7.32 -8.27
C ILE A 60 4.54 7.64 -6.86
N ALA A 61 4.97 6.64 -6.09
CA ALA A 61 5.58 6.85 -4.78
C ALA A 61 6.87 7.68 -4.90
N GLN A 62 7.74 7.33 -5.85
CA GLN A 62 9.00 8.05 -6.11
C GLN A 62 8.76 9.49 -6.58
N GLU A 63 7.74 9.73 -7.45
CA GLU A 63 7.30 11.07 -7.85
C GLU A 63 6.84 11.93 -6.64
N ASN A 64 6.44 11.29 -5.53
CA ASN A 64 6.03 11.94 -4.28
C ASN A 64 7.12 11.88 -3.18
N ASN A 65 8.37 11.66 -3.53
CA ASN A 65 9.53 11.59 -2.61
C ASN A 65 9.39 10.51 -1.52
N ILE A 66 8.70 9.42 -1.82
CA ILE A 66 8.56 8.25 -0.96
C ILE A 66 9.61 7.22 -1.38
N GLU A 67 10.45 6.80 -0.43
CA GLU A 67 11.39 5.70 -0.67
C GLU A 67 10.63 4.38 -0.80
N THR A 68 11.02 3.54 -1.76
CA THR A 68 10.29 2.32 -2.07
C THR A 68 11.18 1.08 -2.04
N VAL A 69 10.61 -0.02 -1.58
CA VAL A 69 11.16 -1.37 -1.69
C VAL A 69 10.11 -2.27 -2.32
N MET A 70 10.42 -2.89 -3.45
CA MET A 70 9.56 -3.92 -4.03
C MET A 70 10.00 -5.31 -3.56
N THR A 71 9.05 -6.16 -3.19
CA THR A 71 9.37 -7.55 -2.82
C THR A 71 9.89 -8.35 -4.01
N ARG A 72 9.36 -8.10 -5.20
CA ARG A 72 9.86 -8.63 -6.48
C ARG A 72 9.74 -7.59 -7.59
N THR A 73 10.62 -7.70 -8.58
CA THR A 73 10.69 -6.81 -9.75
C THR A 73 10.65 -7.56 -11.08
N LYS A 74 10.53 -8.91 -11.04
CA LYS A 74 10.51 -9.74 -12.24
C LYS A 74 9.34 -10.70 -12.21
N LYS A 75 8.83 -11.06 -13.40
CA LYS A 75 7.71 -12.00 -13.57
C LYS A 75 8.04 -13.40 -13.13
N ASP A 76 9.26 -13.86 -13.38
CA ASP A 76 9.75 -15.20 -13.11
C ASP A 76 10.27 -15.39 -11.67
N GLN A 77 10.25 -14.34 -10.87
CA GLN A 77 10.73 -14.38 -9.49
C GLN A 77 9.70 -15.03 -8.58
N THR A 78 10.04 -16.20 -8.03
CA THR A 78 9.24 -16.90 -7.00
C THR A 78 9.76 -16.54 -5.61
N LEU A 79 8.86 -16.08 -4.74
CA LEU A 79 9.19 -15.74 -3.35
C LEU A 79 8.29 -16.52 -2.39
N THR A 80 8.86 -16.97 -1.27
CA THR A 80 8.07 -17.52 -0.16
C THR A 80 7.38 -16.41 0.63
N HIS A 81 6.41 -16.75 1.46
CA HIS A 81 5.76 -15.76 2.33
C HIS A 81 6.76 -15.11 3.29
N GLU A 82 7.77 -15.84 3.74
CA GLU A 82 8.84 -15.33 4.60
C GLU A 82 9.69 -14.29 3.89
N GLN A 83 10.03 -14.51 2.62
CA GLN A 83 10.80 -13.56 1.79
C GLN A 83 10.02 -12.30 1.47
N ARG A 84 8.67 -12.37 1.45
CA ARG A 84 7.77 -11.26 1.16
C ARG A 84 7.36 -10.47 2.40
N SER A 85 7.70 -10.90 3.60
CA SER A 85 7.22 -10.33 4.87
C SER A 85 8.33 -10.20 5.91
N GLY A 86 7.98 -9.79 7.13
CA GLY A 86 8.94 -9.61 8.22
C GLY A 86 9.59 -8.24 8.27
N TYR A 87 9.00 -7.26 7.58
CA TYR A 87 9.46 -5.88 7.62
C TYR A 87 9.21 -5.25 8.98
N LYS A 88 10.20 -4.48 9.46
CA LYS A 88 10.23 -3.85 10.77
C LYS A 88 10.40 -2.34 10.63
N PRO A 89 10.07 -1.55 11.67
CA PRO A 89 10.41 -0.14 11.71
C PRO A 89 11.91 0.07 11.49
N GLU A 90 12.24 1.12 10.77
CA GLU A 90 13.60 1.55 10.50
C GLU A 90 13.78 2.98 11.03
N ALA A 91 14.91 3.26 11.70
CA ALA A 91 15.18 4.57 12.26
C ALA A 91 15.14 5.66 11.18
N GLY A 92 14.44 6.76 11.45
CA GLY A 92 14.27 7.87 10.51
C GLY A 92 13.13 7.69 9.50
N TYR A 93 12.46 6.53 9.49
CA TYR A 93 11.37 6.25 8.55
C TYR A 93 10.03 5.97 9.23
N LYS A 94 8.96 6.43 8.60
CA LYS A 94 7.61 5.87 8.74
C LYS A 94 7.40 4.88 7.62
N ALA A 95 7.44 3.60 7.94
CA ALA A 95 7.35 2.54 6.95
C ALA A 95 5.93 1.99 6.87
N TYR A 96 5.47 1.69 5.65
CA TYR A 96 4.17 1.08 5.35
C TYR A 96 4.36 -0.11 4.42
N TYR A 97 3.49 -1.08 4.52
CA TYR A 97 3.49 -2.26 3.67
C TYR A 97 2.14 -2.40 2.94
N ILE A 98 2.18 -2.44 1.62
CA ILE A 98 1.00 -2.65 0.77
C ILE A 98 1.25 -3.88 -0.11
N SER A 99 0.44 -4.91 0.09
CA SER A 99 0.42 -6.10 -0.77
C SER A 99 -0.72 -5.99 -1.77
N LEU A 100 -0.42 -6.19 -3.04
CA LEU A 100 -1.35 -6.02 -4.16
C LEU A 100 -1.77 -7.38 -4.70
N HIS A 101 -3.08 -7.60 -4.83
CA HIS A 101 -3.69 -8.83 -5.26
C HIS A 101 -4.92 -8.61 -6.13
N MET A 102 -5.35 -9.64 -6.83
CA MET A 102 -6.69 -9.76 -7.41
C MET A 102 -7.37 -11.02 -6.90
N ASP A 103 -8.65 -10.94 -6.63
CA ASP A 103 -9.42 -12.06 -6.12
C ASP A 103 -9.87 -13.01 -7.24
N LYS A 104 -10.47 -14.14 -6.87
CA LYS A 104 -11.08 -15.10 -7.78
C LYS A 104 -12.45 -15.56 -7.26
N ASP A 105 -13.35 -15.82 -8.18
CA ASP A 105 -14.66 -16.41 -7.88
C ASP A 105 -15.02 -17.41 -8.97
N LYS A 106 -15.84 -18.43 -8.62
CA LYS A 106 -16.41 -19.37 -9.58
C LYS A 106 -17.38 -18.67 -10.54
N ASN A 107 -18.11 -17.67 -10.04
CA ASN A 107 -18.96 -16.80 -10.84
C ASN A 107 -18.10 -15.69 -11.46
N ALA A 108 -17.88 -15.75 -12.76
CA ALA A 108 -17.11 -14.76 -13.51
C ALA A 108 -17.74 -13.35 -13.53
N SER A 109 -19.01 -13.21 -13.11
CA SER A 109 -19.67 -11.90 -12.97
C SER A 109 -19.36 -11.22 -11.63
N THR A 110 -18.75 -11.94 -10.67
CA THR A 110 -18.40 -11.35 -9.37
C THR A 110 -17.37 -10.26 -9.55
N ARG A 111 -17.64 -9.11 -8.93
CA ARG A 111 -16.79 -7.92 -8.91
C ARG A 111 -16.73 -7.35 -7.50
N GLY A 112 -15.72 -6.59 -7.20
CA GLY A 112 -15.57 -5.93 -5.90
C GLY A 112 -14.12 -5.75 -5.51
N ASN A 113 -13.94 -5.17 -4.34
CA ASN A 113 -12.63 -5.00 -3.74
C ASN A 113 -12.62 -5.73 -2.39
N LYS A 114 -11.45 -6.20 -1.96
CA LYS A 114 -11.24 -6.71 -0.60
C LYS A 114 -9.97 -6.12 -0.01
N LEU A 115 -10.03 -5.83 1.26
CA LEU A 115 -8.87 -5.36 2.00
C LEU A 115 -8.72 -6.20 3.27
N TYR A 116 -7.52 -6.72 3.45
CA TYR A 116 -7.17 -7.47 4.65
C TYR A 116 -6.16 -6.71 5.47
N TYR A 117 -6.37 -6.72 6.77
CA TYR A 117 -5.46 -6.20 7.81
C TYR A 117 -5.41 -7.20 8.96
N ASN A 118 -4.52 -7.01 9.93
CA ASN A 118 -4.45 -7.86 11.11
C ASN A 118 -4.61 -7.01 12.37
N THR A 119 -5.70 -7.24 13.12
CA THR A 119 -6.00 -6.48 14.35
C THR A 119 -5.08 -6.84 15.51
N LYS A 120 -4.43 -8.00 15.46
CA LYS A 120 -3.47 -8.48 16.46
C LYS A 120 -2.04 -8.03 16.17
N ALA A 121 -1.78 -7.46 14.98
CA ALA A 121 -0.44 -6.99 14.61
C ALA A 121 -0.08 -5.70 15.33
N VAL A 122 1.23 -5.46 15.48
CA VAL A 122 1.75 -4.16 15.92
C VAL A 122 1.30 -3.09 14.93
N ASN A 123 0.89 -1.92 15.43
CA ASN A 123 0.36 -0.83 14.60
C ASN A 123 -0.97 -1.16 13.85
N SER A 124 -1.74 -2.12 14.36
CA SER A 124 -3.03 -2.53 13.76
C SER A 124 -3.99 -1.37 13.56
N GLY A 125 -4.07 -0.42 14.50
CA GLY A 125 -4.93 0.75 14.37
C GLY A 125 -4.61 1.61 13.15
N VAL A 126 -3.35 1.68 12.73
CA VAL A 126 -2.94 2.36 11.49
C VAL A 126 -3.31 1.52 10.27
N SER A 127 -3.12 0.20 10.34
CA SER A 127 -3.51 -0.73 9.26
C SER A 127 -5.02 -0.65 8.97
N VAL A 128 -5.85 -0.61 10.02
CA VAL A 128 -7.31 -0.43 9.88
C VAL A 128 -7.64 0.89 9.20
N LYS A 129 -7.03 2.01 9.63
CA LYS A 129 -7.25 3.33 9.01
C LYS A 129 -6.85 3.35 7.52
N LEU A 130 -5.74 2.70 7.18
CA LEU A 130 -5.33 2.55 5.78
C LEU A 130 -6.36 1.76 4.98
N ALA A 131 -6.80 0.61 5.50
CA ALA A 131 -7.81 -0.22 4.86
C ALA A 131 -9.14 0.53 4.68
N ASP A 132 -9.60 1.29 5.67
CA ASP A 132 -10.82 2.09 5.59
C ASP A 132 -10.76 3.14 4.48
N ARG A 133 -9.67 3.90 4.42
CA ARG A 133 -9.51 4.96 3.42
C ARG A 133 -9.32 4.41 2.01
N ILE A 134 -8.50 3.37 1.86
CA ILE A 134 -8.28 2.73 0.56
C ILE A 134 -9.58 2.10 0.06
N SER A 135 -10.35 1.39 0.91
CA SER A 135 -11.62 0.77 0.52
C SER A 135 -12.62 1.79 0.01
N SER A 136 -12.82 2.88 0.76
CA SER A 136 -13.72 3.96 0.36
C SER A 136 -13.26 4.67 -0.93
N GLY A 137 -11.95 4.76 -1.14
CA GLY A 137 -11.38 5.30 -2.37
C GLY A 137 -11.60 4.39 -3.57
N LEU A 138 -11.38 3.08 -3.43
CA LEU A 138 -11.62 2.10 -4.49
C LEU A 138 -13.08 2.07 -4.92
N GLU A 139 -14.03 2.17 -3.98
CA GLU A 139 -15.46 2.27 -4.30
C GLU A 139 -15.77 3.48 -5.17
N ARG A 140 -15.15 4.63 -4.91
CA ARG A 140 -15.32 5.83 -5.74
C ARG A 140 -14.68 5.69 -7.12
N ILE A 141 -13.54 5.00 -7.23
CA ILE A 141 -12.81 4.83 -8.49
C ILE A 141 -13.53 3.86 -9.42
N ASN A 142 -13.97 2.72 -8.92
CA ASN A 142 -14.48 1.62 -9.78
C ASN A 142 -15.97 1.31 -9.61
N GLY A 143 -16.67 1.99 -8.68
CA GLY A 143 -18.08 1.77 -8.41
C GLY A 143 -18.41 0.43 -7.72
N ASN A 144 -17.41 -0.38 -7.39
CA ASN A 144 -17.61 -1.67 -6.77
C ASN A 144 -17.52 -1.56 -5.24
N LYS A 145 -18.37 -2.31 -4.54
CA LYS A 145 -18.30 -2.39 -3.07
C LYS A 145 -16.99 -3.03 -2.61
N SER A 146 -16.52 -2.59 -1.46
CA SER A 146 -15.33 -3.12 -0.80
C SER A 146 -15.72 -3.89 0.46
N LYS A 147 -15.08 -5.03 0.67
CA LYS A 147 -15.11 -5.75 1.95
C LYS A 147 -13.81 -5.52 2.70
N LYS A 148 -13.90 -5.37 4.00
CA LYS A 148 -12.74 -5.25 4.91
C LYS A 148 -12.81 -6.37 5.92
N GLU A 149 -11.73 -7.11 6.06
CA GLU A 149 -11.70 -8.31 6.90
C GLU A 149 -10.41 -8.36 7.72
N ASP A 150 -10.54 -8.77 8.98
CA ASP A 150 -9.41 -9.16 9.81
C ASP A 150 -8.82 -10.48 9.30
N SER A 151 -7.50 -10.56 9.19
CA SER A 151 -6.84 -11.72 8.61
C SER A 151 -5.54 -12.06 9.33
N GLU A 152 -5.35 -13.33 9.60
CA GLU A 152 -4.12 -13.89 10.14
C GLU A 152 -3.14 -14.38 9.04
N ALA A 153 -3.28 -13.87 7.80
CA ALA A 153 -2.34 -14.17 6.72
C ALA A 153 -0.89 -13.92 7.18
N ILE A 154 0.00 -14.86 6.85
CA ILE A 154 1.41 -14.82 7.28
C ILE A 154 2.06 -13.48 6.94
N ILE A 155 1.79 -12.96 5.76
CA ILE A 155 2.30 -11.66 5.29
C ILE A 155 1.94 -10.51 6.25
N LEU A 156 0.70 -10.49 6.75
CA LEU A 156 0.24 -9.46 7.68
C LEU A 156 0.75 -9.69 9.12
N LYS A 157 0.85 -10.97 9.54
CA LYS A 157 1.28 -11.34 10.91
C LYS A 157 2.75 -11.04 11.15
N ARG A 158 3.61 -11.24 10.15
CA ARG A 158 5.07 -11.13 10.30
C ARG A 158 5.58 -9.71 10.24
N ASN A 159 4.84 -8.79 9.66
CA ASN A 159 5.21 -7.38 9.59
C ASN A 159 4.90 -6.68 10.92
N THR A 160 5.85 -5.89 11.40
CA THR A 160 5.64 -5.03 12.59
C THR A 160 5.46 -3.56 12.22
N ILE A 161 5.32 -3.26 10.95
CA ILE A 161 4.90 -1.97 10.37
C ILE A 161 3.43 -2.05 9.93
N PRO A 162 2.72 -0.92 9.79
CA PRO A 162 1.37 -0.89 9.27
C PRO A 162 1.26 -1.60 7.91
N SER A 163 0.35 -2.56 7.79
CA SER A 163 0.27 -3.47 6.65
C SER A 163 -1.17 -3.71 6.20
N VAL A 164 -1.40 -3.62 4.89
CA VAL A 164 -2.70 -3.93 4.26
C VAL A 164 -2.49 -4.75 3.00
N MET A 165 -3.30 -5.78 2.81
CA MET A 165 -3.44 -6.46 1.51
C MET A 165 -4.63 -5.87 0.77
N VAL A 166 -4.43 -5.47 -0.47
CA VAL A 166 -5.41 -4.79 -1.32
C VAL A 166 -5.73 -5.67 -2.52
N TYR A 167 -6.94 -6.20 -2.55
CA TYR A 167 -7.51 -6.89 -3.70
C TYR A 167 -8.37 -5.88 -4.47
N TYR A 168 -7.86 -5.39 -5.59
CA TYR A 168 -8.45 -4.28 -6.36
C TYR A 168 -9.34 -4.72 -7.51
N GLY A 169 -9.87 -5.94 -7.46
CA GLY A 169 -10.77 -6.56 -8.42
C GLY A 169 -10.63 -8.07 -8.44
N TYR A 170 -11.32 -8.71 -9.37
CA TYR A 170 -11.33 -10.15 -9.56
C TYR A 170 -10.60 -10.54 -10.86
N ALA A 171 -9.54 -11.36 -10.77
CA ALA A 171 -8.83 -11.88 -11.93
C ALA A 171 -9.72 -12.80 -12.81
N THR A 172 -10.79 -13.34 -12.26
CA THR A 172 -11.80 -14.14 -12.99
C THR A 172 -12.84 -13.30 -13.73
N ASN A 173 -12.91 -11.99 -13.47
CA ASN A 173 -13.82 -11.07 -14.14
C ASN A 173 -13.10 -10.30 -15.25
N LEU A 174 -13.58 -10.41 -16.51
CA LEU A 174 -12.93 -9.79 -17.65
C LEU A 174 -12.89 -8.26 -17.60
N GLN A 175 -13.92 -7.64 -17.00
CA GLN A 175 -13.95 -6.18 -16.85
C GLN A 175 -12.90 -5.71 -15.85
N ASP A 176 -12.78 -6.39 -14.70
CA ASP A 176 -11.79 -6.06 -13.68
C ASP A 176 -10.35 -6.26 -14.24
N VAL A 177 -10.13 -7.32 -15.02
CA VAL A 177 -8.84 -7.55 -15.70
C VAL A 177 -8.55 -6.44 -16.72
N LYS A 178 -9.55 -6.03 -17.53
CA LYS A 178 -9.39 -4.91 -18.46
C LYS A 178 -9.01 -3.63 -17.72
N MET A 179 -9.69 -3.32 -16.63
CA MET A 179 -9.37 -2.16 -15.78
C MET A 179 -7.97 -2.29 -15.17
N ALA A 180 -7.60 -3.45 -14.63
CA ALA A 180 -6.28 -3.69 -14.05
C ALA A 180 -5.12 -3.47 -15.05
N LYS A 181 -5.37 -3.62 -16.34
CA LYS A 181 -4.41 -3.36 -17.44
C LYS A 181 -4.40 -1.90 -17.89
N ASP A 182 -5.41 -1.11 -17.51
CA ASP A 182 -5.52 0.30 -17.92
C ASP A 182 -4.54 1.16 -17.10
N PRO A 183 -3.59 1.86 -17.75
CA PRO A 183 -2.64 2.72 -17.07
C PRO A 183 -3.31 3.85 -16.26
N ALA A 184 -4.45 4.38 -16.72
CA ALA A 184 -5.18 5.41 -15.99
C ALA A 184 -5.74 4.86 -14.68
N TYR A 185 -6.34 3.68 -14.71
CA TYR A 185 -6.85 3.00 -13.52
C TYR A 185 -5.73 2.64 -12.53
N GLN A 186 -4.60 2.13 -13.03
CA GLN A 186 -3.43 1.85 -12.19
C GLN A 186 -2.91 3.12 -11.52
N ARG A 187 -2.86 4.24 -12.24
CA ARG A 187 -2.45 5.53 -11.72
C ARG A 187 -3.42 6.03 -10.64
N GLU A 188 -4.72 5.93 -10.86
CA GLU A 188 -5.73 6.36 -9.87
C GLU A 188 -5.64 5.58 -8.56
N ILE A 189 -5.51 4.25 -8.61
CA ILE A 189 -5.32 3.41 -7.42
C ILE A 189 -3.99 3.76 -6.73
N SER A 190 -2.92 3.93 -7.48
CA SER A 190 -1.61 4.29 -6.94
C SER A 190 -1.67 5.65 -6.22
N MET A 191 -2.28 6.65 -6.83
CA MET A 191 -2.48 7.98 -6.22
C MET A 191 -3.35 7.90 -4.96
N LEU A 192 -4.40 7.08 -4.96
CA LEU A 192 -5.22 6.83 -3.77
C LEU A 192 -4.37 6.26 -2.61
N ILE A 193 -3.56 5.24 -2.88
CA ILE A 193 -2.70 4.61 -1.87
C ILE A 193 -1.69 5.63 -1.33
N ILE A 194 -1.01 6.36 -2.20
CA ILE A 194 -0.01 7.36 -1.81
C ILE A 194 -0.64 8.48 -0.98
N ARG A 195 -1.76 9.05 -1.41
CA ARG A 195 -2.49 10.06 -0.64
C ARG A 195 -2.89 9.52 0.74
N THR A 196 -3.40 8.29 0.79
CA THR A 196 -3.78 7.65 2.06
C THR A 196 -2.59 7.54 3.00
N ILE A 197 -1.42 7.14 2.51
CA ILE A 197 -0.19 7.05 3.30
C ILE A 197 0.24 8.44 3.81
N LEU A 198 0.25 9.45 2.96
CA LEU A 198 0.64 10.82 3.32
C LEU A 198 -0.27 11.45 4.38
N GLU A 199 -1.56 11.12 4.34
CA GLU A 199 -2.58 11.62 5.27
C GLU A 199 -2.69 10.77 6.56
N THR A 200 -2.19 9.54 6.56
CA THR A 200 -2.24 8.64 7.71
C THR A 200 -0.98 8.80 8.55
N ARG A 201 -1.04 9.69 9.53
CA ARG A 201 0.06 9.91 10.49
C ARG A 201 -0.06 8.95 11.68
N TYR A 202 1.04 8.42 12.17
CA TYR A 202 1.16 7.63 13.40
C TYR A 202 2.48 7.90 14.12
#